data_5b1435280fa2e3e518cc24e5c091f9a5
#
_entry.id   5b1435280fa2e3e518cc24e5c091f9a5
#
_cell.length_a   1.000
_cell.length_b   1.000
_cell.length_c   1.000
_cell.angle_alpha   90.00
_cell.angle_beta   90.00
_cell.angle_gamma   90.00
#
_symmetry.space_group_name_H-M   'P 1'
#
loop_
_entity.id
_entity.type
_entity.pdbx_description
1 polymer ?
#
loop_
_entity_poly.entity_id
_entity_poly.type
_entity_poly.pdbx_seq_one_letter_code
_entity_poly.pdbx_strand_id
1 'polypeptide(L)'
;MAALRVISFVSALLLTSSGVSFAQTNLAKLEKPSANTPDEPLAKHFSTAKAVDFIDRASLHWQRSRECVTCHTNGAYLLGRARLQADPAPHAAVRQFFEQYVTGWSEKKPGPHGVVATASALAMDDSAKGKLSPATRNAFAEAWKTQRDDGSWDWLKCGWGPYESDDHYGVNLAAIAVASAPENYAASRDAAPGYKKLLSWLKKNQPKLAHQKGMMLWLSQAAPNAVSSEEKSNWQKDLLTLQQADGGWAIATLGNWKRADGTEQILNRSDGYGTGFVVFALRKSGLAPDHPAIRKGIQWLKANQRESGRWFTRSTYNDKHHFITHAGTTFALLALTECNELTEATQ
;
A
#
# COMPACT_ATOMS: atom_id res chain seq x y z
N MET A 1 -27.76 -18.51 67.10
CA MET A 1 -27.82 -18.30 65.65
C MET A 1 -27.01 -17.09 65.31
N ALA A 2 -25.76 -17.24 64.83
CA ALA A 2 -24.84 -16.19 64.49
C ALA A 2 -24.85 -16.00 62.96
N ALA A 3 -25.22 -14.84 62.48
CA ALA A 3 -25.23 -14.49 61.06
C ALA A 3 -23.84 -14.04 60.60
N LEU A 4 -23.25 -14.80 59.69
CA LEU A 4 -21.97 -14.50 59.05
C LEU A 4 -22.23 -13.49 57.92
N ARG A 5 -21.68 -12.28 58.05
CA ARG A 5 -21.66 -11.30 56.93
C ARG A 5 -20.42 -11.54 56.08
N VAL A 6 -20.67 -11.94 54.84
CA VAL A 6 -19.63 -12.02 53.81
C VAL A 6 -19.45 -10.63 53.19
N ILE A 7 -18.25 -10.04 53.37
CA ILE A 7 -17.84 -8.79 52.72
C ILE A 7 -17.13 -9.16 51.43
N SER A 8 -17.77 -8.90 50.27
CA SER A 8 -17.14 -9.05 48.97
C SER A 8 -16.30 -7.79 48.67
N PHE A 9 -14.99 -7.94 48.60
CA PHE A 9 -14.09 -6.93 48.05
C PHE A 9 -14.11 -7.01 46.53
N VAL A 10 -14.68 -6.03 45.87
CA VAL A 10 -14.54 -5.81 44.43
C VAL A 10 -13.29 -4.98 44.24
N SER A 11 -12.20 -5.60 43.80
CA SER A 11 -10.99 -4.90 43.37
C SER A 11 -11.22 -4.37 41.97
N ALA A 12 -11.45 -3.08 41.85
CA ALA A 12 -11.45 -2.38 40.54
C ALA A 12 -10.01 -2.24 40.04
N LEU A 13 -9.68 -3.03 39.01
CA LEU A 13 -8.42 -2.89 38.26
C LEU A 13 -8.55 -1.66 37.36
N LEU A 14 -7.96 -0.53 37.73
CA LEU A 14 -7.79 0.63 36.89
C LEU A 14 -6.72 0.31 35.84
N LEU A 15 -7.17 -0.07 34.63
CA LEU A 15 -6.33 -0.10 33.43
C LEU A 15 -6.01 1.35 33.05
N THR A 16 -4.85 1.85 33.44
CA THR A 16 -4.30 3.09 32.90
C THR A 16 -3.85 2.83 31.47
N SER A 17 -4.68 3.19 30.49
CA SER A 17 -4.25 3.31 29.11
C SER A 17 -3.28 4.50 29.05
N SER A 18 -1.98 4.23 28.94
CA SER A 18 -0.98 5.22 28.56
C SER A 18 -1.25 5.63 27.10
N GLY A 19 -2.11 6.61 26.91
CA GLY A 19 -2.34 7.22 25.59
C GLY A 19 -1.06 7.93 25.16
N VAL A 20 -0.48 7.50 24.04
CA VAL A 20 0.60 8.22 23.39
C VAL A 20 0.02 9.57 22.94
N SER A 21 0.47 10.67 23.56
CA SER A 21 0.07 12.01 23.15
C SER A 21 0.94 12.44 21.97
N PHE A 22 0.34 12.53 20.78
CA PHE A 22 1.00 13.12 19.62
C PHE A 22 0.78 14.64 19.64
N ALA A 23 1.84 15.43 19.39
CA ALA A 23 1.69 16.85 19.13
C ALA A 23 0.79 17.04 17.89
N GLN A 24 -0.30 17.82 18.04
CA GLN A 24 -1.27 18.01 16.96
C GLN A 24 -0.61 18.74 15.78
N THR A 25 -0.52 18.08 14.64
CA THR A 25 0.07 18.63 13.42
C THR A 25 -0.81 19.75 12.85
N ASN A 26 -0.24 20.95 12.68
CA ASN A 26 -0.91 22.04 12.00
C ASN A 26 -0.90 21.78 10.47
N LEU A 27 -1.96 21.15 9.96
CA LEU A 27 -2.08 20.76 8.55
C LEU A 27 -1.90 21.94 7.58
N ALA A 28 -2.30 23.16 7.97
CA ALA A 28 -2.19 24.33 7.09
C ALA A 28 -0.73 24.78 6.89
N LYS A 29 0.17 24.44 7.83
CA LYS A 29 1.60 24.78 7.78
C LYS A 29 2.47 23.66 7.23
N LEU A 30 1.90 22.52 6.85
CA LEU A 30 2.69 21.43 6.26
C LEU A 30 3.24 21.87 4.90
N GLU A 31 4.55 21.99 4.84
CA GLU A 31 5.28 22.38 3.65
C GLU A 31 5.22 21.28 2.58
N LYS A 32 5.30 21.72 1.33
CA LYS A 32 5.50 20.81 0.20
C LYS A 32 6.79 20.02 0.42
N PRO A 33 6.79 18.67 0.21
CA PRO A 33 8.04 17.92 0.23
C PRO A 33 8.99 18.43 -0.87
N SER A 34 10.29 18.37 -0.62
CA SER A 34 11.31 18.65 -1.62
C SER A 34 11.17 17.73 -2.84
N ALA A 35 11.69 18.14 -3.99
CA ALA A 35 11.65 17.34 -5.22
C ALA A 35 12.29 15.95 -4.98
N ASN A 36 11.72 14.92 -5.61
CA ASN A 36 12.29 13.58 -5.57
C ASN A 36 13.51 13.52 -6.51
N THR A 37 14.70 13.64 -5.95
CA THR A 37 15.97 13.62 -6.71
C THR A 37 16.85 12.43 -6.31
N PRO A 38 17.66 11.89 -7.23
CA PRO A 38 18.52 10.74 -6.96
C PRO A 38 19.74 11.08 -6.09
N ASP A 39 20.10 12.36 -5.99
CA ASP A 39 21.31 12.90 -5.35
C ASP A 39 21.04 13.40 -3.90
N GLU A 40 19.81 13.29 -3.42
CA GLU A 40 19.53 13.60 -2.02
C GLU A 40 20.40 12.72 -1.09
N PRO A 41 21.08 13.32 -0.06
CA PRO A 41 21.92 12.58 0.85
C PRO A 41 21.19 11.46 1.59
N LEU A 42 21.91 10.41 1.94
CA LEU A 42 21.41 9.37 2.83
C LEU A 42 21.30 9.90 4.27
N ALA A 43 20.26 9.47 4.97
CA ALA A 43 20.11 9.74 6.38
C ALA A 43 21.23 9.06 7.19
N LYS A 44 21.79 9.77 8.17
CA LYS A 44 22.79 9.18 9.08
C LYS A 44 22.20 8.03 9.92
N HIS A 45 20.94 8.13 10.25
CA HIS A 45 20.18 7.13 11.03
C HIS A 45 18.81 6.97 10.43
N PHE A 46 18.34 5.72 10.39
CA PHE A 46 16.98 5.39 10.00
C PHE A 46 15.97 6.04 10.97
N SER A 47 14.88 6.58 10.42
CA SER A 47 13.82 7.25 11.19
C SER A 47 12.44 6.95 10.60
N THR A 48 11.64 6.17 11.33
CA THR A 48 10.22 5.94 11.02
C THR A 48 9.45 7.27 10.98
N ALA A 49 9.68 8.15 11.95
CA ALA A 49 8.98 9.44 12.05
C ALA A 49 9.19 10.32 10.81
N LYS A 50 10.42 10.42 10.30
CA LYS A 50 10.70 11.16 9.05
C LYS A 50 10.01 10.55 7.83
N ALA A 51 9.96 9.21 7.76
CA ALA A 51 9.28 8.54 6.65
C ALA A 51 7.76 8.80 6.68
N VAL A 52 7.16 8.76 7.85
CA VAL A 52 5.73 9.07 8.04
C VAL A 52 5.45 10.53 7.70
N ASP A 53 6.25 11.47 8.21
CA ASP A 53 6.14 12.89 7.87
C ASP A 53 6.23 13.14 6.36
N PHE A 54 7.15 12.43 5.68
CA PHE A 54 7.29 12.56 4.22
C PHE A 54 6.02 12.09 3.48
N ILE A 55 5.47 10.91 3.79
CA ILE A 55 4.26 10.43 3.11
C ILE A 55 3.03 11.26 3.47
N ASP A 56 2.92 11.78 4.69
CA ASP A 56 1.86 12.68 5.12
C ASP A 56 1.89 13.98 4.29
N ARG A 57 3.04 14.64 4.20
CA ARG A 57 3.21 15.86 3.40
C ARG A 57 3.00 15.63 1.90
N ALA A 58 3.54 14.54 1.36
CA ALA A 58 3.38 14.20 -0.06
C ALA A 58 1.91 14.02 -0.43
N SER A 59 1.15 13.28 0.39
CA SER A 59 -0.27 13.00 0.13
C SER A 59 -1.15 14.24 0.28
N LEU A 60 -0.94 15.02 1.34
CA LEU A 60 -1.68 16.28 1.57
C LEU A 60 -1.37 17.32 0.49
N HIS A 61 -0.12 17.45 0.09
CA HIS A 61 0.25 18.36 -1.00
C HIS A 61 -0.37 17.92 -2.33
N TRP A 62 -0.36 16.61 -2.62
CA TRP A 62 -0.95 16.08 -3.86
C TRP A 62 -2.44 16.41 -3.96
N GLN A 63 -3.24 16.08 -2.93
CA GLN A 63 -4.68 16.34 -2.96
C GLN A 63 -5.03 17.82 -3.05
N ARG A 64 -4.23 18.71 -2.43
CA ARG A 64 -4.44 20.17 -2.49
C ARG A 64 -4.09 20.79 -3.84
N SER A 65 -3.04 20.26 -4.49
CA SER A 65 -2.51 20.84 -5.73
C SER A 65 -3.07 20.19 -6.99
N ARG A 66 -3.58 18.98 -6.91
CA ARG A 66 -4.07 18.19 -8.06
C ARG A 66 -5.55 17.85 -7.98
N GLU A 67 -6.14 17.95 -6.80
CA GLU A 67 -7.55 17.64 -6.55
C GLU A 67 -7.98 16.27 -7.09
N CYS A 68 -7.08 15.30 -7.08
CA CYS A 68 -7.32 13.97 -7.64
C CYS A 68 -6.76 12.85 -6.76
N VAL A 69 -7.35 11.67 -6.95
CA VAL A 69 -6.86 10.39 -6.40
C VAL A 69 -5.81 9.80 -7.35
N THR A 70 -4.72 9.27 -6.80
CA THR A 70 -3.68 8.62 -7.61
C THR A 70 -3.09 7.41 -6.90
N CYS A 71 -2.80 6.36 -7.67
CA CYS A 71 -2.24 5.11 -7.15
C CYS A 71 -0.83 5.28 -6.53
N HIS A 72 -0.04 6.23 -7.03
CA HIS A 72 1.37 6.37 -6.63
C HIS A 72 1.60 7.33 -5.45
N THR A 73 0.59 8.08 -4.97
CA THR A 73 0.73 9.02 -3.86
C THR A 73 -0.35 8.80 -2.79
N ASN A 74 -1.47 9.52 -2.84
CA ASN A 74 -2.48 9.47 -1.80
C ASN A 74 -3.28 8.15 -1.76
N GLY A 75 -3.42 7.44 -2.88
CA GLY A 75 -3.97 6.08 -2.90
C GLY A 75 -3.01 5.08 -2.25
N ALA A 76 -1.72 5.08 -2.64
CA ALA A 76 -0.70 4.25 -1.99
C ALA A 76 -0.61 4.53 -0.48
N TYR A 77 -0.70 5.79 -0.07
CA TYR A 77 -0.71 6.23 1.32
C TYR A 77 -1.80 5.51 2.15
N LEU A 78 -3.03 5.46 1.66
CA LEU A 78 -4.14 4.79 2.37
C LEU A 78 -3.95 3.27 2.49
N LEU A 79 -3.13 2.63 1.65
CA LEU A 79 -2.83 1.21 1.78
C LEU A 79 -2.12 0.87 3.11
N GLY A 80 -1.36 1.83 3.67
CA GLY A 80 -0.51 1.54 4.82
C GLY A 80 -0.62 2.49 6.01
N ARG A 81 -1.01 3.76 5.80
CA ARG A 81 -0.90 4.80 6.83
C ARG A 81 -1.68 4.50 8.11
N ALA A 82 -2.86 3.92 8.00
CA ALA A 82 -3.70 3.57 9.15
C ALA A 82 -3.05 2.56 10.12
N ARG A 83 -1.99 1.86 9.69
CA ARG A 83 -1.26 0.85 10.48
C ARG A 83 -0.03 1.43 11.19
N LEU A 84 0.28 2.70 10.95
CA LEU A 84 1.44 3.37 11.52
C LEU A 84 1.03 4.19 12.73
N GLN A 85 1.78 4.05 13.82
CA GLN A 85 1.59 4.83 15.04
C GLN A 85 2.20 6.23 14.84
N ALA A 86 1.36 7.21 14.53
CA ALA A 86 1.73 8.62 14.35
C ALA A 86 0.49 9.51 14.47
N ASP A 87 0.69 10.83 14.49
CA ASP A 87 -0.42 11.81 14.53
C ASP A 87 -1.51 11.44 13.53
N PRO A 88 -2.76 11.22 13.96
CA PRO A 88 -3.85 10.80 13.07
C PRO A 88 -4.38 11.93 12.17
N ALA A 89 -4.05 13.20 12.44
CA ALA A 89 -4.64 14.33 11.71
C ALA A 89 -4.33 14.34 10.20
N PRO A 90 -3.09 14.09 9.73
CA PRO A 90 -2.81 13.96 8.31
C PRO A 90 -3.60 12.82 7.65
N HIS A 91 -3.66 11.66 8.31
CA HIS A 91 -4.40 10.51 7.81
C HIS A 91 -5.91 10.79 7.70
N ALA A 92 -6.51 11.42 8.73
CA ALA A 92 -7.92 11.80 8.71
C ALA A 92 -8.23 12.76 7.56
N ALA A 93 -7.35 13.73 7.28
CA ALA A 93 -7.54 14.69 6.19
C ALA A 93 -7.46 14.04 4.80
N VAL A 94 -6.53 13.09 4.60
CA VAL A 94 -6.44 12.35 3.34
C VAL A 94 -7.67 11.44 3.18
N ARG A 95 -8.08 10.76 4.24
CA ARG A 95 -9.27 9.93 4.23
C ARG A 95 -10.52 10.73 3.89
N GLN A 96 -10.72 11.88 4.54
CA GLN A 96 -11.85 12.78 4.28
C GLN A 96 -11.89 13.25 2.82
N PHE A 97 -10.72 13.56 2.23
CA PHE A 97 -10.65 13.91 0.81
C PHE A 97 -11.18 12.78 -0.08
N PHE A 98 -10.82 11.52 0.19
CA PHE A 98 -11.33 10.38 -0.58
C PHE A 98 -12.85 10.21 -0.43
N GLU A 99 -13.39 10.39 0.77
CA GLU A 99 -14.83 10.30 1.03
C GLU A 99 -15.59 11.40 0.30
N GLN A 100 -15.08 12.63 0.32
CA GLN A 100 -15.64 13.76 -0.44
C GLN A 100 -15.56 13.53 -1.94
N TYR A 101 -14.43 12.96 -2.42
CA TYR A 101 -14.24 12.62 -3.82
C TYR A 101 -15.31 11.62 -4.30
N VAL A 102 -15.63 10.59 -3.50
CA VAL A 102 -16.73 9.64 -3.80
C VAL A 102 -18.09 10.34 -3.82
N THR A 103 -18.33 11.24 -2.87
CA THR A 103 -19.60 12.01 -2.83
C THR A 103 -19.77 12.88 -4.08
N GLY A 104 -18.70 13.46 -4.61
CA GLY A 104 -18.70 14.27 -5.83
C GLY A 104 -18.95 13.50 -7.13
N TRP A 105 -18.99 12.16 -7.11
CA TRP A 105 -19.23 11.35 -8.31
C TRP A 105 -20.66 11.48 -8.89
N SER A 106 -21.59 12.06 -8.16
CA SER A 106 -22.90 12.46 -8.68
C SER A 106 -22.78 13.52 -9.78
N GLU A 107 -21.76 14.37 -9.69
CA GLU A 107 -21.49 15.44 -10.66
C GLU A 107 -20.41 15.03 -11.68
N LYS A 108 -19.31 14.46 -11.20
CA LYS A 108 -18.18 14.08 -12.06
C LYS A 108 -17.58 12.76 -11.60
N LYS A 109 -18.07 11.66 -12.17
CA LYS A 109 -17.51 10.33 -11.90
C LYS A 109 -16.26 10.07 -12.71
N PRO A 110 -15.17 9.57 -12.09
CA PRO A 110 -13.97 9.13 -12.82
C PRO A 110 -14.28 7.90 -13.69
N GLY A 111 -13.36 7.62 -14.62
CA GLY A 111 -13.41 6.36 -15.39
C GLY A 111 -13.23 5.12 -14.50
N PRO A 112 -13.46 3.91 -15.05
CA PRO A 112 -13.43 2.65 -14.27
C PRO A 112 -12.18 2.47 -13.41
N HIS A 113 -10.98 2.80 -13.94
CA HIS A 113 -9.72 2.75 -13.21
C HIS A 113 -9.70 3.65 -11.96
N GLY A 114 -10.25 4.87 -12.07
CA GLY A 114 -10.32 5.82 -10.95
C GLY A 114 -11.30 5.37 -9.89
N VAL A 115 -12.45 4.80 -10.29
CA VAL A 115 -13.45 4.21 -9.36
C VAL A 115 -12.83 3.05 -8.60
N VAL A 116 -12.19 2.10 -9.28
CA VAL A 116 -11.56 0.93 -8.67
C VAL A 116 -10.39 1.33 -7.77
N ALA A 117 -9.53 2.24 -8.20
CA ALA A 117 -8.42 2.72 -7.38
C ALA A 117 -8.90 3.37 -6.07
N THR A 118 -9.95 4.21 -6.16
CA THR A 118 -10.55 4.87 -5.00
C THR A 118 -11.19 3.86 -4.04
N ALA A 119 -12.02 2.94 -4.56
CA ALA A 119 -12.65 1.90 -3.76
C ALA A 119 -11.62 1.02 -3.05
N SER A 120 -10.55 0.64 -3.76
CA SER A 120 -9.48 -0.18 -3.21
C SER A 120 -8.71 0.52 -2.09
N ALA A 121 -8.33 1.79 -2.28
CA ALA A 121 -7.63 2.56 -1.27
C ALA A 121 -8.47 2.73 0.01
N LEU A 122 -9.75 3.07 -0.13
CA LEU A 122 -10.69 3.20 0.98
C LEU A 122 -10.88 1.87 1.72
N ALA A 123 -11.03 0.75 1.00
CA ALA A 123 -11.22 -0.56 1.61
C ALA A 123 -9.98 -1.05 2.37
N MET A 124 -8.80 -0.79 1.85
CA MET A 124 -7.54 -1.11 2.54
C MET A 124 -7.37 -0.30 3.82
N ASP A 125 -7.77 0.98 3.82
CA ASP A 125 -7.81 1.81 5.02
C ASP A 125 -8.85 1.30 6.04
N ASP A 126 -10.05 0.96 5.59
CA ASP A 126 -11.11 0.37 6.42
C ASP A 126 -10.70 -0.98 7.03
N SER A 127 -9.86 -1.76 6.32
CA SER A 127 -9.36 -3.05 6.82
C SER A 127 -8.55 -2.90 8.12
N ALA A 128 -7.88 -1.78 8.31
CA ALA A 128 -7.15 -1.49 9.55
C ALA A 128 -8.09 -1.10 10.71
N LYS A 129 -9.31 -0.64 10.40
CA LYS A 129 -10.33 -0.22 11.37
C LYS A 129 -11.36 -1.31 11.69
N GLY A 130 -11.36 -2.40 10.92
CA GLY A 130 -12.29 -3.52 11.06
C GLY A 130 -13.75 -3.20 10.70
N LYS A 131 -14.02 -2.06 10.04
CA LYS A 131 -15.38 -1.63 9.68
C LYS A 131 -15.40 -0.99 8.30
N LEU A 132 -16.32 -1.44 7.45
CA LEU A 132 -16.51 -0.90 6.11
C LEU A 132 -17.38 0.39 6.15
N SER A 133 -16.81 1.51 5.74
CA SER A 133 -17.48 2.80 5.74
C SER A 133 -18.56 2.90 4.65
N PRO A 134 -19.56 3.80 4.80
CA PRO A 134 -20.52 4.07 3.74
C PRO A 134 -19.89 4.53 2.42
N ALA A 135 -18.84 5.37 2.48
CA ALA A 135 -18.13 5.85 1.30
C ALA A 135 -17.45 4.70 0.55
N THR A 136 -16.84 3.75 1.27
CA THR A 136 -16.23 2.55 0.67
C THR A 136 -17.28 1.65 0.02
N ARG A 137 -18.43 1.45 0.68
CA ARG A 137 -19.55 0.68 0.10
C ARG A 137 -20.05 1.32 -1.19
N ASN A 138 -20.26 2.64 -1.20
CA ASN A 138 -20.67 3.39 -2.38
C ASN A 138 -19.62 3.27 -3.51
N ALA A 139 -18.33 3.41 -3.19
CA ALA A 139 -17.26 3.27 -4.17
C ALA A 139 -17.21 1.85 -4.77
N PHE A 140 -17.38 0.81 -3.97
CA PHE A 140 -17.47 -0.56 -4.49
C PHE A 140 -18.74 -0.78 -5.32
N ALA A 141 -19.91 -0.23 -4.91
CA ALA A 141 -21.12 -0.34 -5.71
C ALA A 141 -20.93 0.25 -7.11
N GLU A 142 -20.24 1.40 -7.22
CA GLU A 142 -19.88 2.00 -8.52
C GLU A 142 -18.83 1.16 -9.28
N ALA A 143 -17.87 0.55 -8.59
CA ALA A 143 -16.89 -0.34 -9.21
C ALA A 143 -17.57 -1.56 -9.85
N TRP A 144 -18.50 -2.19 -9.15
CA TRP A 144 -19.23 -3.34 -9.69
C TRP A 144 -20.07 -2.99 -10.92
N LYS A 145 -20.66 -1.79 -10.99
CA LYS A 145 -21.40 -1.34 -12.19
C LYS A 145 -20.54 -1.19 -13.44
N THR A 146 -19.24 -0.94 -13.26
CA THR A 146 -18.29 -0.75 -14.35
C THR A 146 -17.43 -1.98 -14.65
N GLN A 147 -17.67 -3.10 -13.92
CA GLN A 147 -16.97 -4.35 -14.16
C GLN A 147 -17.36 -4.95 -15.50
N ARG A 148 -16.40 -5.39 -16.29
CA ARG A 148 -16.61 -6.10 -17.55
C ARG A 148 -17.16 -7.52 -17.32
N ASP A 149 -17.74 -8.10 -18.34
CA ASP A 149 -18.32 -9.44 -18.27
C ASP A 149 -17.27 -10.52 -17.95
N ASP A 150 -16.03 -10.32 -18.36
CA ASP A 150 -14.90 -11.20 -18.06
C ASP A 150 -14.38 -11.06 -16.62
N GLY A 151 -14.84 -10.07 -15.87
CA GLY A 151 -14.45 -9.80 -14.48
C GLY A 151 -13.37 -8.74 -14.30
N SER A 152 -12.84 -8.18 -15.38
CA SER A 152 -11.84 -7.12 -15.35
C SER A 152 -12.46 -5.71 -15.38
N TRP A 153 -11.58 -4.72 -15.36
CA TRP A 153 -11.91 -3.32 -15.65
C TRP A 153 -10.98 -2.77 -16.71
N ASP A 154 -11.42 -1.73 -17.42
CA ASP A 154 -10.54 -0.96 -18.28
C ASP A 154 -9.55 -0.17 -17.44
N TRP A 155 -8.29 -0.51 -17.56
CA TRP A 155 -7.21 0.09 -16.80
C TRP A 155 -6.33 0.97 -17.67
N LEU A 156 -5.56 1.88 -17.05
CA LEU A 156 -4.64 2.76 -17.75
C LEU A 156 -3.51 1.97 -18.44
N LYS A 157 -3.24 2.31 -19.68
CA LYS A 157 -2.19 1.72 -20.53
C LYS A 157 -1.27 2.81 -21.10
N CYS A 158 -0.84 3.72 -20.21
CA CYS A 158 0.04 4.82 -20.56
C CYS A 158 1.52 4.41 -20.65
N GLY A 159 1.86 3.15 -20.38
CA GLY A 159 3.24 2.67 -20.32
C GLY A 159 3.98 3.06 -19.04
N TRP A 160 3.31 3.65 -18.06
CA TRP A 160 3.91 4.07 -16.78
C TRP A 160 3.75 2.97 -15.73
N GLY A 161 4.64 1.99 -15.82
CA GLY A 161 4.63 0.87 -14.86
C GLY A 161 5.13 1.25 -13.47
N PRO A 162 4.69 0.50 -12.46
CA PRO A 162 3.82 -0.69 -12.53
C PRO A 162 2.31 -0.40 -12.60
N TYR A 163 1.88 0.86 -12.40
CA TYR A 163 0.49 1.21 -12.11
C TYR A 163 -0.38 1.45 -13.36
N GLU A 164 0.23 1.90 -14.45
CA GLU A 164 -0.49 2.38 -15.64
C GLU A 164 -0.01 1.67 -16.90
N SER A 165 0.16 0.34 -16.82
CA SER A 165 0.72 -0.46 -17.91
C SER A 165 -0.22 -1.55 -18.44
N ASP A 166 -1.11 -2.09 -17.60
CA ASP A 166 -1.98 -3.19 -17.97
C ASP A 166 -3.18 -3.37 -17.03
N ASP A 167 -4.18 -4.15 -17.45
CA ASP A 167 -5.38 -4.44 -16.67
C ASP A 167 -5.07 -5.28 -15.42
N HIS A 168 -3.96 -6.02 -15.42
CA HIS A 168 -3.61 -6.95 -14.34
C HIS A 168 -3.37 -6.23 -13.02
N TYR A 169 -2.79 -5.01 -13.06
CA TYR A 169 -2.60 -4.22 -11.85
C TYR A 169 -3.95 -3.86 -11.19
N GLY A 170 -4.89 -3.31 -11.96
CA GLY A 170 -6.18 -2.89 -11.43
C GLY A 170 -7.01 -4.04 -10.91
N VAL A 171 -7.00 -5.18 -11.62
CA VAL A 171 -7.72 -6.39 -11.21
C VAL A 171 -7.14 -6.96 -9.92
N ASN A 172 -5.81 -7.05 -9.78
CA ASN A 172 -5.16 -7.48 -8.53
C ASN A 172 -5.45 -6.54 -7.37
N LEU A 173 -5.35 -5.23 -7.60
CA LEU A 173 -5.62 -4.24 -6.56
C LEU A 173 -7.05 -4.38 -6.03
N ALA A 174 -8.03 -4.54 -6.93
CA ALA A 174 -9.42 -4.78 -6.56
C ALA A 174 -9.59 -6.12 -5.80
N ALA A 175 -8.92 -7.19 -6.27
CA ALA A 175 -9.00 -8.49 -5.60
C ALA A 175 -8.49 -8.44 -4.16
N ILE A 176 -7.33 -7.81 -3.96
CA ILE A 176 -6.72 -7.63 -2.63
C ILE A 176 -7.66 -6.80 -1.74
N ALA A 177 -8.17 -5.69 -2.27
CA ALA A 177 -9.03 -4.78 -1.52
C ALA A 177 -10.35 -5.43 -1.10
N VAL A 178 -11.02 -6.14 -2.01
CA VAL A 178 -12.28 -6.86 -1.72
C VAL A 178 -12.06 -7.99 -0.71
N ALA A 179 -10.97 -8.77 -0.88
CA ALA A 179 -10.64 -9.87 0.03
C ALA A 179 -10.23 -9.37 1.44
N SER A 180 -9.60 -8.20 1.52
CA SER A 180 -9.17 -7.59 2.78
C SER A 180 -10.24 -6.75 3.45
N ALA A 181 -11.33 -6.42 2.74
CA ALA A 181 -12.40 -5.59 3.25
C ALA A 181 -13.07 -6.24 4.46
N PRO A 182 -13.34 -5.48 5.55
CA PRO A 182 -13.92 -6.01 6.77
C PRO A 182 -15.36 -6.49 6.56
N GLU A 183 -15.94 -7.08 7.63
CA GLU A 183 -17.33 -7.56 7.65
C GLU A 183 -17.62 -8.67 6.62
N ASN A 184 -16.57 -9.43 6.26
CA ASN A 184 -16.65 -10.50 5.24
C ASN A 184 -17.26 -10.01 3.92
N TYR A 185 -16.90 -8.79 3.51
CA TYR A 185 -17.51 -8.11 2.35
C TYR A 185 -17.42 -8.95 1.07
N ALA A 186 -16.31 -9.66 0.84
CA ALA A 186 -16.12 -10.52 -0.33
C ALA A 186 -17.23 -11.58 -0.51
N ALA A 187 -17.86 -12.04 0.59
CA ALA A 187 -18.95 -13.01 0.58
C ALA A 187 -20.35 -12.35 0.62
N SER A 188 -20.42 -11.01 0.67
CA SER A 188 -21.69 -10.30 0.69
C SER A 188 -22.45 -10.47 -0.63
N ARG A 189 -23.78 -10.31 -0.59
CA ARG A 189 -24.65 -10.32 -1.78
C ARG A 189 -24.17 -9.35 -2.87
N ASP A 190 -23.65 -8.19 -2.46
CA ASP A 190 -23.27 -7.12 -3.38
C ASP A 190 -21.91 -7.38 -4.05
N ALA A 191 -21.01 -8.08 -3.38
CA ALA A 191 -19.63 -8.30 -3.86
C ALA A 191 -19.40 -9.69 -4.48
N ALA A 192 -20.02 -10.75 -3.92
CA ALA A 192 -19.68 -12.14 -4.28
C ALA A 192 -19.77 -12.46 -5.78
N PRO A 193 -20.79 -12.01 -6.54
CA PRO A 193 -20.86 -12.28 -7.98
C PRO A 193 -19.72 -11.64 -8.76
N GLY A 194 -19.42 -10.37 -8.51
CA GLY A 194 -18.34 -9.61 -9.15
C GLY A 194 -16.97 -10.15 -8.74
N TYR A 195 -16.78 -10.45 -7.46
CA TYR A 195 -15.54 -11.01 -6.93
C TYR A 195 -15.23 -12.38 -7.52
N LYS A 196 -16.23 -13.24 -7.70
CA LYS A 196 -16.06 -14.53 -8.38
C LYS A 196 -15.58 -14.37 -9.82
N LYS A 197 -16.15 -13.41 -10.58
CA LYS A 197 -15.72 -13.10 -11.95
C LYS A 197 -14.26 -12.61 -11.95
N LEU A 198 -13.90 -11.71 -11.04
CA LEU A 198 -12.56 -11.18 -10.89
C LEU A 198 -11.53 -12.27 -10.61
N LEU A 199 -11.78 -13.19 -9.65
CA LEU A 199 -10.90 -14.32 -9.38
C LEU A 199 -10.78 -15.27 -10.59
N SER A 200 -11.89 -15.48 -11.33
CA SER A 200 -11.86 -16.26 -12.58
C SER A 200 -10.99 -15.61 -13.65
N TRP A 201 -11.01 -14.28 -13.75
CA TRP A 201 -10.13 -13.53 -14.65
C TRP A 201 -8.65 -13.73 -14.30
N LEU A 202 -8.29 -13.56 -13.01
CA LEU A 202 -6.91 -13.79 -12.53
C LEU A 202 -6.43 -15.20 -12.79
N LYS A 203 -7.29 -16.20 -12.64
CA LYS A 203 -6.96 -17.59 -12.94
C LYS A 203 -6.70 -17.83 -14.44
N LYS A 204 -7.41 -17.15 -15.33
CA LYS A 204 -7.24 -17.26 -16.79
C LYS A 204 -6.06 -16.42 -17.29
N ASN A 205 -5.76 -15.32 -16.64
CA ASN A 205 -4.71 -14.39 -17.03
C ASN A 205 -3.56 -14.45 -16.01
N GLN A 206 -2.78 -15.51 -16.08
CA GLN A 206 -1.66 -15.74 -15.18
C GLN A 206 -0.63 -14.59 -15.20
N PRO A 207 0.02 -14.25 -14.06
CA PRO A 207 0.98 -13.17 -13.98
C PRO A 207 2.23 -13.47 -14.80
N LYS A 208 2.61 -12.53 -15.66
CA LYS A 208 3.80 -12.63 -16.53
C LYS A 208 4.98 -11.84 -15.98
N LEU A 209 4.71 -10.68 -15.36
CA LEU A 209 5.72 -9.78 -14.81
C LEU A 209 5.96 -10.09 -13.34
N ALA A 210 7.17 -9.87 -12.86
CA ALA A 210 7.53 -10.06 -11.45
C ALA A 210 6.65 -9.19 -10.52
N HIS A 211 6.31 -7.96 -10.93
CA HIS A 211 5.37 -7.12 -10.19
C HIS A 211 3.99 -7.76 -10.04
N GLN A 212 3.45 -8.31 -11.12
CA GLN A 212 2.15 -9.02 -11.10
C GLN A 212 2.20 -10.24 -10.16
N LYS A 213 3.31 -11.01 -10.18
CA LYS A 213 3.55 -12.13 -9.25
C LYS A 213 3.57 -11.66 -7.80
N GLY A 214 4.22 -10.53 -7.53
CA GLY A 214 4.22 -9.91 -6.21
C GLY A 214 2.82 -9.49 -5.73
N MET A 215 1.99 -8.94 -6.60
CA MET A 215 0.59 -8.63 -6.29
C MET A 215 -0.23 -9.89 -5.99
N MET A 216 -0.03 -10.99 -6.74
CA MET A 216 -0.68 -12.28 -6.47
C MET A 216 -0.20 -12.89 -5.14
N LEU A 217 1.08 -12.76 -4.80
CA LEU A 217 1.61 -13.16 -3.48
C LEU A 217 0.95 -12.37 -2.36
N TRP A 218 0.73 -11.07 -2.52
CA TRP A 218 -0.04 -10.27 -1.56
C TRP A 218 -1.49 -10.76 -1.46
N LEU A 219 -2.16 -11.01 -2.60
CA LEU A 219 -3.52 -11.54 -2.62
C LEU A 219 -3.63 -12.88 -1.88
N SER A 220 -2.61 -13.74 -1.95
CA SER A 220 -2.63 -15.08 -1.35
C SER A 220 -2.84 -15.09 0.16
N GLN A 221 -2.54 -13.97 0.86
CA GLN A 221 -2.84 -13.82 2.29
C GLN A 221 -4.34 -13.58 2.53
N ALA A 222 -4.94 -12.65 1.77
CA ALA A 222 -6.34 -12.26 1.94
C ALA A 222 -7.32 -13.26 1.33
N ALA A 223 -6.89 -13.96 0.27
CA ALA A 223 -7.66 -14.99 -0.45
C ALA A 223 -6.81 -16.25 -0.65
N PRO A 224 -6.62 -17.10 0.37
CA PRO A 224 -5.71 -18.25 0.30
C PRO A 224 -6.01 -19.23 -0.83
N ASN A 225 -7.28 -19.35 -1.25
CA ASN A 225 -7.70 -20.24 -2.33
C ASN A 225 -7.51 -19.66 -3.75
N ALA A 226 -7.10 -18.38 -3.85
CA ALA A 226 -6.88 -17.72 -5.15
C ALA A 226 -5.53 -18.10 -5.79
N VAL A 227 -4.60 -18.64 -5.00
CA VAL A 227 -3.24 -18.98 -5.40
C VAL A 227 -2.89 -20.36 -4.83
N SER A 228 -2.48 -21.28 -5.66
CA SER A 228 -2.02 -22.62 -5.22
C SER A 228 -0.69 -22.52 -4.46
N SER A 229 -0.38 -23.54 -3.66
CA SER A 229 0.91 -23.61 -2.94
C SER A 229 2.09 -23.69 -3.91
N GLU A 230 1.93 -24.32 -5.05
CA GLU A 230 2.95 -24.42 -6.09
C GLU A 230 3.19 -23.07 -6.76
N GLU A 231 2.15 -22.37 -7.22
CA GLU A 231 2.25 -21.03 -7.79
C GLU A 231 2.92 -20.07 -6.79
N LYS A 232 2.49 -20.11 -5.54
CA LYS A 232 3.07 -19.27 -4.48
C LYS A 232 4.56 -19.53 -4.32
N SER A 233 4.98 -20.78 -4.23
CA SER A 233 6.39 -21.17 -4.11
C SER A 233 7.23 -20.73 -5.32
N ASN A 234 6.70 -20.92 -6.53
CA ASN A 234 7.37 -20.53 -7.77
C ASN A 234 7.53 -19.01 -7.86
N TRP A 235 6.49 -18.25 -7.54
CA TRP A 235 6.56 -16.77 -7.57
C TRP A 235 7.44 -16.19 -6.46
N GLN A 236 7.49 -16.80 -5.28
CA GLN A 236 8.46 -16.45 -4.24
C GLN A 236 9.89 -16.62 -4.76
N LYS A 237 10.19 -17.78 -5.37
CA LYS A 237 11.49 -18.06 -5.96
C LYS A 237 11.86 -17.04 -7.05
N ASP A 238 10.91 -16.73 -7.95
CA ASP A 238 11.15 -15.75 -9.00
C ASP A 238 11.53 -14.37 -8.43
N LEU A 239 10.82 -13.88 -7.39
CA LEU A 239 11.16 -12.61 -6.75
C LEU A 239 12.50 -12.67 -6.01
N LEU A 240 12.83 -13.78 -5.36
CA LEU A 240 14.09 -13.96 -4.67
C LEU A 240 15.29 -13.93 -5.63
N THR A 241 15.16 -14.46 -6.85
CA THR A 241 16.22 -14.42 -7.86
C THR A 241 16.56 -13.03 -8.38
N LEU A 242 15.66 -12.05 -8.18
CA LEU A 242 15.85 -10.66 -8.58
C LEU A 242 16.58 -9.81 -7.51
N GLN A 243 16.91 -10.40 -6.34
CA GLN A 243 17.62 -9.65 -5.30
C GLN A 243 19.00 -9.24 -5.78
N GLN A 244 19.32 -7.96 -5.63
CA GLN A 244 20.63 -7.41 -6.01
C GLN A 244 21.71 -7.77 -4.98
N ALA A 245 22.97 -7.63 -5.37
CA ALA A 245 24.12 -7.93 -4.51
C ALA A 245 24.15 -7.08 -3.22
N ASP A 246 23.57 -5.86 -3.26
CA ASP A 246 23.44 -4.97 -2.10
C ASP A 246 22.30 -5.37 -1.15
N GLY A 247 21.53 -6.41 -1.49
CA GLY A 247 20.43 -6.94 -0.69
C GLY A 247 19.05 -6.33 -0.97
N GLY A 248 18.94 -5.31 -1.82
CA GLY A 248 17.68 -4.72 -2.25
C GLY A 248 17.14 -5.28 -3.57
N TRP A 249 16.12 -4.64 -4.11
CA TRP A 249 15.52 -4.92 -5.43
C TRP A 249 15.35 -3.62 -6.21
N ALA A 250 15.46 -3.71 -7.53
CA ALA A 250 15.20 -2.60 -8.44
C ALA A 250 13.79 -2.69 -9.02
N ILE A 251 13.02 -1.60 -8.99
CA ILE A 251 11.70 -1.55 -9.63
C ILE A 251 11.80 -1.97 -11.11
N ALA A 252 12.85 -1.57 -11.79
CA ALA A 252 13.08 -1.85 -13.21
C ALA A 252 13.18 -3.34 -13.55
N THR A 253 13.52 -4.21 -12.59
CA THR A 253 13.55 -5.67 -12.77
C THR A 253 12.17 -6.33 -12.54
N LEU A 254 11.20 -5.59 -12.04
CA LEU A 254 9.88 -6.13 -11.75
C LEU A 254 8.96 -6.15 -12.98
N GLY A 255 9.36 -5.54 -14.08
CA GLY A 255 8.62 -5.52 -15.33
C GLY A 255 9.51 -5.25 -16.54
N ASN A 256 8.88 -5.15 -17.70
CA ASN A 256 9.53 -4.89 -18.98
C ASN A 256 9.15 -3.52 -19.58
N TRP A 257 8.90 -2.55 -18.69
CA TRP A 257 8.44 -1.23 -19.09
C TRP A 257 9.51 -0.45 -19.87
N LYS A 258 9.09 0.15 -20.98
CA LYS A 258 9.95 1.02 -21.79
C LYS A 258 9.82 2.45 -21.33
N ARG A 259 10.92 3.17 -21.27
CA ARG A 259 10.92 4.58 -20.90
C ARG A 259 10.51 5.44 -22.11
N ALA A 260 9.62 6.42 -21.88
CA ALA A 260 9.14 7.31 -22.92
C ALA A 260 10.19 8.36 -23.33
N ASP A 261 11.20 8.62 -22.50
CA ASP A 261 12.29 9.54 -22.78
C ASP A 261 13.45 8.90 -23.56
N GLY A 262 13.32 7.63 -23.96
CA GLY A 262 14.32 6.89 -24.72
C GLY A 262 15.56 6.46 -23.94
N THR A 263 15.66 6.80 -22.66
CA THR A 263 16.78 6.35 -21.82
C THR A 263 16.58 4.92 -21.33
N GLU A 264 17.68 4.23 -20.98
CA GLU A 264 17.64 2.87 -20.48
C GLU A 264 17.12 2.78 -19.02
N GLN A 265 16.46 1.67 -18.71
CA GLN A 265 16.15 1.30 -17.34
C GLN A 265 17.42 0.94 -16.58
N ILE A 266 17.49 1.29 -15.30
CA ILE A 266 18.63 0.91 -14.43
C ILE A 266 18.27 -0.39 -13.72
N LEU A 267 18.77 -1.52 -14.24
CA LEU A 267 18.42 -2.85 -13.75
C LEU A 267 19.23 -3.32 -12.54
N ASN A 268 20.41 -2.75 -12.35
CA ASN A 268 21.40 -3.20 -11.34
C ASN A 268 21.52 -2.26 -10.13
N ARG A 269 20.51 -1.43 -9.88
CA ARG A 269 20.49 -0.50 -8.75
C ARG A 269 19.20 -0.67 -7.97
N SER A 270 19.30 -1.12 -6.75
CA SER A 270 18.16 -1.23 -5.83
C SER A 270 17.54 0.12 -5.53
N ASP A 271 16.23 0.14 -5.30
CA ASP A 271 15.46 1.34 -5.00
C ASP A 271 14.36 1.10 -3.96
N GLY A 272 13.74 2.19 -3.50
CA GLY A 272 12.76 2.13 -2.43
C GLY A 272 11.51 1.33 -2.78
N TYR A 273 10.99 1.49 -4.02
CA TYR A 273 9.81 0.76 -4.44
C TYR A 273 10.09 -0.72 -4.63
N GLY A 274 11.14 -1.06 -5.39
CA GLY A 274 11.52 -2.44 -5.66
C GLY A 274 11.76 -3.21 -4.37
N THR A 275 12.55 -2.66 -3.46
CA THR A 275 12.88 -3.32 -2.19
C THR A 275 11.66 -3.38 -1.26
N GLY A 276 10.97 -2.26 -1.04
CA GLY A 276 9.81 -2.20 -0.16
C GLY A 276 8.68 -3.12 -0.61
N PHE A 277 8.29 -3.05 -1.89
CA PHE A 277 7.22 -3.88 -2.45
C PHE A 277 7.54 -5.37 -2.41
N VAL A 278 8.77 -5.78 -2.81
CA VAL A 278 9.13 -7.20 -2.87
C VAL A 278 9.21 -7.81 -1.47
N VAL A 279 9.85 -7.14 -0.50
CA VAL A 279 9.88 -7.59 0.89
C VAL A 279 8.46 -7.71 1.44
N PHE A 280 7.62 -6.70 1.24
CA PHE A 280 6.21 -6.73 1.65
C PHE A 280 5.44 -7.90 1.05
N ALA A 281 5.52 -8.10 -0.28
CA ALA A 281 4.83 -9.18 -0.97
C ALA A 281 5.27 -10.57 -0.51
N LEU A 282 6.57 -10.78 -0.32
CA LEU A 282 7.14 -12.02 0.20
C LEU A 282 6.67 -12.27 1.65
N ARG A 283 6.62 -11.25 2.50
CA ARG A 283 6.07 -11.35 3.86
C ARG A 283 4.58 -11.72 3.84
N LYS A 284 3.80 -11.07 2.98
CA LYS A 284 2.37 -11.37 2.80
C LYS A 284 2.12 -12.80 2.31
N SER A 285 3.05 -13.36 1.56
CA SER A 285 2.97 -14.76 1.11
C SER A 285 3.41 -15.79 2.16
N GLY A 286 3.80 -15.35 3.36
CA GLY A 286 4.18 -16.22 4.48
C GLY A 286 5.68 -16.52 4.58
N LEU A 287 6.54 -15.89 3.79
CA LEU A 287 7.99 -16.03 3.97
C LEU A 287 8.41 -15.46 5.34
N ALA A 288 9.18 -16.18 6.10
CA ALA A 288 9.54 -15.81 7.48
C ALA A 288 10.35 -14.49 7.55
N PRO A 289 10.21 -13.67 8.62
CA PRO A 289 10.93 -12.39 8.72
C PRO A 289 12.43 -12.56 8.86
N ASP A 290 12.90 -13.70 9.36
CA ASP A 290 14.29 -14.07 9.52
C ASP A 290 14.91 -14.72 8.26
N HIS A 291 14.14 -14.93 7.20
CA HIS A 291 14.66 -15.43 5.93
C HIS A 291 15.80 -14.52 5.44
N PRO A 292 16.96 -15.08 5.02
CA PRO A 292 18.17 -14.29 4.71
C PRO A 292 17.91 -13.16 3.70
N ALA A 293 17.10 -13.40 2.66
CA ALA A 293 16.76 -12.37 1.67
C ALA A 293 15.91 -11.23 2.27
N ILE A 294 14.96 -11.56 3.15
CA ILE A 294 14.14 -10.55 3.85
C ILE A 294 15.04 -9.69 4.73
N ARG A 295 15.92 -10.30 5.52
CA ARG A 295 16.86 -9.56 6.40
C ARG A 295 17.76 -8.62 5.61
N LYS A 296 18.31 -9.07 4.47
CA LYS A 296 19.11 -8.20 3.58
C LYS A 296 18.28 -7.03 3.05
N GLY A 297 17.04 -7.27 2.62
CA GLY A 297 16.15 -6.21 2.16
C GLY A 297 15.84 -5.17 3.25
N ILE A 298 15.58 -5.62 4.48
CA ILE A 298 15.36 -4.74 5.63
C ILE A 298 16.62 -3.94 5.96
N GLN A 299 17.80 -4.57 5.95
CA GLN A 299 19.07 -3.88 6.14
C GLN A 299 19.29 -2.81 5.07
N TRP A 300 18.99 -3.16 3.79
CA TRP A 300 19.05 -2.20 2.69
C TRP A 300 18.12 -1.01 2.93
N LEU A 301 16.87 -1.24 3.30
CA LEU A 301 15.92 -0.15 3.61
C LEU A 301 16.47 0.76 4.72
N LYS A 302 16.92 0.20 5.83
CA LYS A 302 17.47 1.00 6.94
C LYS A 302 18.71 1.81 6.55
N ALA A 303 19.53 1.31 5.66
CA ALA A 303 20.77 1.97 5.22
C ALA A 303 20.57 2.99 4.09
N ASN A 304 19.45 2.92 3.34
CA ASN A 304 19.23 3.73 2.13
C ASN A 304 18.10 4.75 2.24
N GLN A 305 17.59 5.03 3.46
CA GLN A 305 16.69 6.14 3.69
C GLN A 305 17.38 7.46 3.39
N ARG A 306 16.66 8.39 2.75
CA ARG A 306 17.14 9.76 2.50
C ARG A 306 16.91 10.66 3.71
N GLU A 307 17.61 11.79 3.78
CA GLU A 307 17.49 12.76 4.90
C GLU A 307 16.06 13.25 5.12
N SER A 308 15.27 13.39 4.03
CA SER A 308 13.84 13.74 4.10
C SER A 308 12.93 12.61 4.62
N GLY A 309 13.46 11.40 4.86
CA GLY A 309 12.67 10.23 5.29
C GLY A 309 12.21 9.30 4.17
N ARG A 310 12.29 9.73 2.90
CA ARG A 310 11.87 8.92 1.75
C ARG A 310 12.93 7.86 1.35
N TRP A 311 12.49 6.92 0.51
CA TRP A 311 13.37 6.06 -0.30
C TRP A 311 13.18 6.41 -1.76
N PHE A 312 14.21 6.99 -2.38
CA PHE A 312 14.14 7.38 -3.78
C PHE A 312 13.93 6.18 -4.69
N THR A 313 13.05 6.36 -5.68
CA THR A 313 12.82 5.43 -6.78
C THR A 313 12.76 6.22 -8.09
N ARG A 314 13.59 5.84 -9.05
CA ARG A 314 13.54 6.42 -10.39
C ARG A 314 12.24 6.03 -11.09
N SER A 315 11.55 6.98 -11.71
CA SER A 315 10.40 6.68 -12.54
C SER A 315 10.76 5.70 -13.66
N THR A 316 9.92 4.70 -13.89
CA THR A 316 10.06 3.75 -14.99
C THR A 316 9.71 4.35 -16.36
N TYR A 317 9.18 5.57 -16.40
CA TYR A 317 8.66 6.22 -17.58
C TYR A 317 9.55 7.36 -18.10
N ASN A 318 9.97 8.31 -17.24
CA ASN A 318 10.87 9.40 -17.57
C ASN A 318 11.50 10.00 -16.30
N ASP A 319 12.54 10.83 -16.47
CA ASP A 319 13.24 11.48 -15.34
C ASP A 319 12.64 12.83 -14.93
N LYS A 320 11.50 13.26 -15.49
CA LYS A 320 10.83 14.50 -15.09
C LYS A 320 10.01 14.36 -13.82
N HIS A 321 9.44 13.15 -13.57
CA HIS A 321 8.51 12.89 -12.47
C HIS A 321 8.81 11.55 -11.77
N HIS A 322 9.42 11.64 -10.60
CA HIS A 322 9.72 10.46 -9.76
C HIS A 322 8.67 10.24 -8.68
N PHE A 323 7.37 10.40 -9.02
CA PHE A 323 6.27 10.27 -8.04
C PHE A 323 6.13 8.87 -7.45
N ILE A 324 6.65 7.85 -8.14
CA ILE A 324 6.72 6.48 -7.63
C ILE A 324 7.51 6.38 -6.30
N THR A 325 8.37 7.36 -5.99
CA THR A 325 9.06 7.51 -4.70
C THR A 325 8.07 7.59 -3.52
N HIS A 326 6.89 8.19 -3.72
CA HIS A 326 5.88 8.27 -2.66
C HIS A 326 5.36 6.88 -2.31
N ALA A 327 4.92 6.11 -3.31
CA ALA A 327 4.51 4.73 -3.10
C ALA A 327 5.66 3.85 -2.62
N GLY A 328 6.88 4.05 -3.13
CA GLY A 328 8.08 3.35 -2.67
C GLY A 328 8.32 3.55 -1.17
N THR A 329 8.14 4.78 -0.68
CA THR A 329 8.25 5.08 0.75
C THR A 329 7.13 4.41 1.56
N THR A 330 5.91 4.38 1.05
CA THR A 330 4.80 3.65 1.70
C THR A 330 5.08 2.14 1.76
N PHE A 331 5.54 1.53 0.67
CA PHE A 331 5.87 0.10 0.67
C PHE A 331 7.08 -0.23 1.54
N ALA A 332 8.07 0.67 1.63
CA ALA A 332 9.17 0.51 2.58
C ALA A 332 8.68 0.47 4.04
N LEU A 333 7.78 1.38 4.41
CA LEU A 333 7.14 1.37 5.73
C LEU A 333 6.30 0.10 5.97
N LEU A 334 5.51 -0.33 4.97
CA LEU A 334 4.75 -1.58 5.04
C LEU A 334 5.65 -2.80 5.22
N ALA A 335 6.76 -2.88 4.48
CA ALA A 335 7.75 -3.96 4.62
C ALA A 335 8.35 -4.02 6.02
N LEU A 336 8.75 -2.87 6.55
CA LEU A 336 9.28 -2.74 7.90
C LEU A 336 8.22 -3.12 8.96
N THR A 337 6.97 -2.70 8.77
CA THR A 337 5.84 -3.08 9.65
C THR A 337 5.64 -4.59 9.68
N GLU A 338 5.60 -5.26 8.52
CA GLU A 338 5.39 -6.70 8.42
C GLU A 338 6.57 -7.53 8.99
N CYS A 339 7.70 -6.88 9.23
CA CYS A 339 8.88 -7.50 9.85
C CYS A 339 9.08 -7.06 11.31
N ASN A 340 8.22 -6.23 11.89
CA ASN A 340 8.37 -5.62 13.22
C ASN A 340 9.68 -4.83 13.38
N GLU A 341 10.09 -4.11 12.33
CA GLU A 341 11.37 -3.41 12.23
C GLU A 341 11.23 -1.88 12.22
N LEU A 342 10.03 -1.36 12.51
CA LEU A 342 9.85 0.06 12.78
C LEU A 342 10.48 0.41 14.13
N THR A 343 11.25 1.49 14.18
CA THR A 343 11.69 2.06 15.46
C THR A 343 10.49 2.71 16.14
N GLU A 344 10.30 2.47 17.43
CA GLU A 344 9.37 3.26 18.23
C GLU A 344 9.78 4.73 18.11
N ALA A 345 8.78 5.60 18.00
CA ALA A 345 9.04 7.03 18.05
C ALA A 345 9.69 7.33 19.41
N THR A 346 11.00 7.53 19.41
CA THR A 346 11.68 8.12 20.58
C THR A 346 11.03 9.47 20.84
N GLN A 347 10.42 9.60 22.02
CA GLN A 347 9.79 10.80 22.55
C GLN A 347 10.73 11.99 22.56
#